data_7b7c4bea45132527f5dbc43265b9c0dd
#
_entry.id   7b7c4bea45132527f5dbc43265b9c0dd
#
_cell.length_a   1.000
_cell.length_b   1.000
_cell.length_c   1.000
_cell.angle_alpha   90.00
_cell.angle_beta   90.00
_cell.angle_gamma   90.00
#
_symmetry.space_group_name_H-M   'P 1'
#
loop_
_entity.id
_entity.type
_entity.pdbx_description
1 polymer ?
#
loop_
_entity_poly.entity_id
_entity_poly.type
_entity_poly.pdbx_seq_one_letter_code
_entity_poly.pdbx_strand_id
1 'polypeptide(L)'
;VRVSKAGVVGAGTMGAAIAELLAYNGVPVVLKDVDRALVDRGLARVRGLVDDLVRFHAERAPKEIERMRELGVELSDAQQATLRERLKPKFTRARGDEVVARVTGTTSYEEFADVDLVIEAVFERTDVKREVLTSLDKVLPSHAVLGSNTSSLPISRLARGLTHVRETVVIHFFNPPATLPLVEVAGGVDTREDVISDVIDLLQGMRNHRYPLVPIRVKESPAFVVNRILLPVLTEACFALEQGLASSRDIDLAMKSGAGLPMGPFELADMIGLDVTLEVAETLQKEFGDPKYRPPVILKRLVDAGHLGRKTGRGFYEYA
;
A
#
# COMPACT_ATOMS: atom_id res chain seq x y z
N VAL A 1 13.55 -8.86 -15.18
CA VAL A 1 13.37 -7.52 -15.82
C VAL A 1 14.36 -6.54 -15.22
N ARG A 2 15.15 -5.87 -16.05
CA ARG A 2 15.94 -4.71 -15.63
C ARG A 2 15.08 -3.46 -15.85
N VAL A 3 14.72 -2.77 -14.77
CA VAL A 3 13.92 -1.56 -14.83
C VAL A 3 14.86 -0.35 -14.73
N SER A 4 15.01 0.38 -15.82
CA SER A 4 15.78 1.62 -15.91
C SER A 4 14.93 2.85 -15.61
N LYS A 5 13.64 2.79 -15.91
CA LYS A 5 12.63 3.82 -15.64
C LYS A 5 11.28 3.17 -15.39
N ALA A 6 10.56 3.67 -14.42
CA ALA A 6 9.20 3.21 -14.11
C ALA A 6 8.17 4.35 -14.24
N GLY A 7 6.92 3.95 -14.41
CA GLY A 7 5.78 4.85 -14.38
C GLY A 7 4.78 4.47 -13.30
N VAL A 8 4.13 5.45 -12.70
CA VAL A 8 3.01 5.24 -11.78
C VAL A 8 1.84 6.11 -12.23
N VAL A 9 0.66 5.52 -12.39
CA VAL A 9 -0.56 6.25 -12.76
C VAL A 9 -1.54 6.23 -11.60
N GLY A 10 -1.96 7.43 -11.18
CA GLY A 10 -2.69 7.70 -9.96
C GLY A 10 -1.77 8.28 -8.88
N ALA A 11 -1.82 9.61 -8.66
CA ALA A 11 -0.99 10.31 -7.69
C ALA A 11 -1.67 10.39 -6.28
N GLY A 12 -2.57 9.46 -6.00
CA GLY A 12 -3.20 9.28 -4.71
C GLY A 12 -2.23 8.77 -3.63
N THR A 13 -2.78 8.31 -2.50
CA THR A 13 -1.98 7.82 -1.37
C THR A 13 -1.09 6.64 -1.78
N MET A 14 -1.66 5.63 -2.45
CA MET A 14 -0.90 4.44 -2.86
C MET A 14 0.08 4.76 -3.98
N GLY A 15 -0.34 5.46 -5.04
CA GLY A 15 0.55 5.76 -6.16
C GLY A 15 1.73 6.62 -5.77
N ALA A 16 1.54 7.65 -4.94
CA ALA A 16 2.65 8.46 -4.43
C ALA A 16 3.63 7.63 -3.57
N ALA A 17 3.10 6.72 -2.73
CA ALA A 17 3.95 5.85 -1.90
C ALA A 17 4.68 4.78 -2.71
N ILE A 18 4.07 4.24 -3.77
CA ILE A 18 4.73 3.32 -4.72
C ILE A 18 5.81 4.07 -5.51
N ALA A 19 5.53 5.29 -5.98
CA ALA A 19 6.51 6.12 -6.68
C ALA A 19 7.72 6.43 -5.79
N GLU A 20 7.48 6.79 -4.52
CA GLU A 20 8.54 6.99 -3.54
C GLU A 20 9.35 5.71 -3.32
N LEU A 21 8.69 4.56 -3.13
CA LEU A 21 9.36 3.27 -2.93
C LEU A 21 10.30 2.90 -4.08
N LEU A 22 9.85 3.06 -5.32
CA LEU A 22 10.67 2.82 -6.51
C LEU A 22 11.87 3.79 -6.56
N ALA A 23 11.63 5.08 -6.34
CA ALA A 23 12.67 6.11 -6.31
C ALA A 23 13.68 5.89 -5.16
N TYR A 24 13.22 5.43 -4.00
CA TYR A 24 14.06 5.04 -2.86
C TYR A 24 15.04 3.92 -3.22
N ASN A 25 14.62 2.99 -4.08
CA ASN A 25 15.45 1.91 -4.63
C ASN A 25 16.25 2.32 -5.87
N GLY A 26 16.30 3.60 -6.21
CA GLY A 26 17.17 4.14 -7.25
C GLY A 26 16.53 4.19 -8.65
N VAL A 27 15.26 3.84 -8.79
CA VAL A 27 14.54 3.85 -10.09
C VAL A 27 13.98 5.24 -10.36
N PRO A 28 14.28 5.88 -11.51
CA PRO A 28 13.57 7.06 -11.96
C PRO A 28 12.09 6.77 -12.23
N VAL A 29 11.20 7.67 -11.78
CA VAL A 29 9.76 7.45 -11.83
C VAL A 29 9.04 8.64 -12.46
N VAL A 30 8.12 8.35 -13.37
CA VAL A 30 7.11 9.30 -13.86
C VAL A 30 5.81 9.05 -13.12
N LEU A 31 5.33 10.04 -12.36
CA LEU A 31 4.07 10.00 -11.62
C LEU A 31 3.01 10.79 -12.37
N LYS A 32 1.93 10.12 -12.80
CA LYS A 32 0.85 10.71 -13.58
C LYS A 32 -0.47 10.76 -12.82
N ASP A 33 -1.18 11.86 -13.01
CA ASP A 33 -2.62 11.91 -12.69
C ASP A 33 -3.38 12.70 -13.78
N VAL A 34 -4.70 12.83 -13.64
CA VAL A 34 -5.57 13.46 -14.64
C VAL A 34 -5.39 14.97 -14.75
N ASP A 35 -5.02 15.64 -13.66
CA ASP A 35 -4.76 17.08 -13.64
C ASP A 35 -3.50 17.44 -12.86
N ARG A 36 -2.98 18.64 -13.10
CA ARG A 36 -1.75 19.14 -12.49
C ARG A 36 -1.84 19.27 -10.97
N ALA A 37 -2.98 19.65 -10.43
CA ALA A 37 -3.17 19.81 -8.99
C ALA A 37 -3.07 18.46 -8.26
N LEU A 38 -3.59 17.38 -8.86
CA LEU A 38 -3.44 16.01 -8.33
C LEU A 38 -1.99 15.55 -8.39
N VAL A 39 -1.30 15.81 -9.50
CA VAL A 39 0.13 15.51 -9.65
C VAL A 39 0.94 16.24 -8.59
N ASP A 40 0.73 17.53 -8.40
CA ASP A 40 1.48 18.35 -7.42
C ASP A 40 1.22 17.86 -5.98
N ARG A 41 -0.02 17.46 -5.64
CA ARG A 41 -0.32 16.81 -4.36
C ARG A 41 0.39 15.47 -4.20
N GLY A 42 0.47 14.67 -5.26
CA GLY A 42 1.22 13.42 -5.26
C GLY A 42 2.71 13.63 -5.02
N LEU A 43 3.33 14.58 -5.72
CA LEU A 43 4.74 14.96 -5.52
C LEU A 43 4.99 15.49 -4.10
N ALA A 44 4.06 16.28 -3.55
CA ALA A 44 4.13 16.72 -2.16
C ALA A 44 4.08 15.56 -1.17
N ARG A 45 3.25 14.53 -1.44
CA ARG A 45 3.22 13.30 -0.62
C ARG A 45 4.53 12.53 -0.69
N VAL A 46 5.11 12.37 -1.88
CA VAL A 46 6.43 11.76 -2.06
C VAL A 46 7.47 12.47 -1.20
N ARG A 47 7.52 13.81 -1.28
CA ARG A 47 8.41 14.62 -0.46
C ARG A 47 8.15 14.42 1.03
N GLY A 48 6.89 14.43 1.46
CA GLY A 48 6.49 14.21 2.86
C GLY A 48 6.98 12.87 3.41
N LEU A 49 6.84 11.78 2.66
CA LEU A 49 7.34 10.44 3.05
C LEU A 49 8.87 10.44 3.23
N VAL A 50 9.58 11.09 2.33
CA VAL A 50 11.04 11.24 2.40
C VAL A 50 11.45 12.12 3.59
N ASP A 51 10.75 13.23 3.83
CA ASP A 51 11.01 14.14 4.95
C ASP A 51 10.80 13.45 6.30
N ASP A 52 9.75 12.62 6.41
CA ASP A 52 9.48 11.82 7.60
C ASP A 52 10.60 10.81 7.86
N LEU A 53 11.12 10.16 6.82
CA LEU A 53 12.24 9.23 6.95
C LEU A 53 13.53 9.94 7.37
N VAL A 54 13.84 11.10 6.78
CA VAL A 54 15.00 11.92 7.16
C VAL A 54 14.88 12.34 8.63
N ARG A 55 13.72 12.86 9.02
CA ARG A 55 13.42 13.26 10.41
C ARG A 55 13.56 12.08 11.38
N PHE A 56 12.98 10.93 11.05
CA PHE A 56 13.11 9.71 11.86
C PHE A 56 14.57 9.37 12.13
N HIS A 57 15.42 9.39 11.10
CA HIS A 57 16.84 9.08 11.24
C HIS A 57 17.62 10.16 12.02
N ALA A 58 17.29 11.42 11.84
CA ALA A 58 17.93 12.54 12.53
C ALA A 58 17.60 12.56 14.03
N GLU A 59 16.37 12.22 14.39
CA GLU A 59 15.87 12.26 15.75
C GLU A 59 16.19 11.03 16.60
N ARG A 60 16.75 9.97 16.04
CA ARG A 60 17.01 8.71 16.79
C ARG A 60 17.91 8.92 18.00
N ALA A 61 19.04 9.60 17.84
CA ALA A 61 19.97 9.82 18.94
C ALA A 61 19.43 10.81 19.97
N PRO A 62 18.87 11.99 19.58
CA PRO A 62 18.21 12.88 20.54
C PRO A 62 17.11 12.22 21.35
N LYS A 63 16.21 11.48 20.70
CA LYS A 63 15.10 10.77 21.37
C LYS A 63 15.59 9.69 22.35
N GLU A 64 16.64 8.95 22.00
CA GLU A 64 17.18 7.93 22.89
C GLU A 64 17.88 8.56 24.10
N ILE A 65 18.59 9.67 23.92
CA ILE A 65 19.18 10.43 25.03
C ILE A 65 18.08 10.94 25.97
N GLU A 66 17.01 11.51 25.44
CA GLU A 66 15.88 11.99 26.24
C GLU A 66 15.18 10.87 26.99
N ARG A 67 14.93 9.73 26.31
CA ARG A 67 14.37 8.53 26.96
C ARG A 67 15.21 8.04 28.14
N MET A 68 16.55 8.04 28.00
CA MET A 68 17.45 7.67 29.10
C MET A 68 17.30 8.63 30.26
N ARG A 69 17.19 9.94 30.00
CA ARG A 69 16.95 10.97 31.01
C ARG A 69 15.61 10.74 31.73
N GLU A 70 14.53 10.47 31.00
CA GLU A 70 13.20 10.15 31.59
C GLU A 70 13.23 8.91 32.48
N LEU A 71 14.12 7.95 32.19
CA LEU A 71 14.36 6.76 33.03
C LEU A 71 15.30 7.00 34.22
N GLY A 72 15.69 8.28 34.45
CA GLY A 72 16.61 8.65 35.54
C GLY A 72 18.08 8.34 35.27
N VAL A 73 18.45 8.07 34.00
CA VAL A 73 19.84 7.81 33.61
C VAL A 73 20.44 9.06 32.97
N GLU A 74 21.35 9.72 33.69
CA GLU A 74 22.13 10.83 33.18
C GLU A 74 23.37 10.32 32.44
N LEU A 75 23.40 10.54 31.11
CA LEU A 75 24.55 10.17 30.26
C LEU A 75 25.59 11.29 30.27
N SER A 76 26.84 10.93 30.52
CA SER A 76 27.98 11.87 30.35
C SER A 76 28.13 12.29 28.89
N ASP A 77 28.84 13.39 28.63
CA ASP A 77 29.08 13.89 27.28
C ASP A 77 29.75 12.82 26.37
N ALA A 78 30.69 12.06 26.91
CA ALA A 78 31.34 10.95 26.20
C ALA A 78 30.35 9.83 25.82
N GLN A 79 29.43 9.49 26.71
CA GLN A 79 28.39 8.48 26.47
C GLN A 79 27.37 9.00 25.42
N GLN A 80 26.96 10.26 25.51
CA GLN A 80 26.10 10.89 24.50
C GLN A 80 26.79 10.93 23.13
N ALA A 81 28.07 11.28 23.06
CA ALA A 81 28.83 11.27 21.81
C ALA A 81 28.89 9.86 21.19
N THR A 82 29.16 8.84 22.02
CA THR A 82 29.15 7.44 21.59
C THR A 82 27.78 7.02 21.06
N LEU A 83 26.70 7.41 21.74
CA LEU A 83 25.33 7.09 21.30
C LEU A 83 24.98 7.79 19.98
N ARG A 84 25.37 9.07 19.82
CA ARG A 84 25.19 9.81 18.56
C ARG A 84 25.92 9.15 17.39
N GLU A 85 27.15 8.68 17.59
CA GLU A 85 27.89 7.97 16.54
C GLU A 85 27.25 6.61 16.20
N ARG A 86 26.82 5.82 17.20
CA ARG A 86 26.10 4.55 16.97
C ARG A 86 24.75 4.72 16.25
N LEU A 87 24.04 5.80 16.54
CA LEU A 87 22.72 6.11 15.99
C LEU A 87 22.79 7.12 14.83
N LYS A 88 24.00 7.34 14.29
CA LYS A 88 24.20 8.22 13.13
C LYS A 88 23.16 7.98 12.03
N PRO A 89 22.60 9.03 11.45
CA PRO A 89 21.60 8.91 10.40
C PRO A 89 22.10 8.07 9.22
N LYS A 90 21.41 6.96 8.95
CA LYS A 90 21.69 6.13 7.75
C LYS A 90 21.04 6.68 6.50
N PHE A 91 20.03 7.55 6.66
CA PHE A 91 19.34 8.25 5.59
C PHE A 91 19.40 9.75 5.87
N THR A 92 20.14 10.46 5.05
CA THR A 92 20.43 11.89 5.22
C THR A 92 19.52 12.76 4.35
N ARG A 93 19.48 14.07 4.61
CA ARG A 93 18.78 15.04 3.75
C ARG A 93 19.23 14.95 2.30
N ALA A 94 20.55 14.92 2.04
CA ALA A 94 21.09 14.81 0.69
C ALA A 94 20.56 13.57 -0.06
N ARG A 95 20.52 12.41 0.63
CA ARG A 95 19.95 11.18 0.05
C ARG A 95 18.43 11.31 -0.16
N GLY A 96 17.73 12.00 0.72
CA GLY A 96 16.31 12.29 0.57
C GLY A 96 16.03 13.17 -0.67
N ASP A 97 16.83 14.19 -0.87
CA ASP A 97 16.71 15.09 -2.04
C ASP A 97 16.98 14.34 -3.36
N GLU A 98 17.92 13.39 -3.38
CA GLU A 98 18.14 12.50 -4.52
C GLU A 98 16.90 11.61 -4.81
N VAL A 99 16.25 11.06 -3.78
CA VAL A 99 15.03 10.25 -3.95
C VAL A 99 13.91 11.09 -4.55
N VAL A 100 13.67 12.28 -3.99
CA VAL A 100 12.65 13.20 -4.51
C VAL A 100 12.95 13.63 -5.96
N ALA A 101 14.20 13.88 -6.30
CA ALA A 101 14.60 14.28 -7.64
C ALA A 101 14.40 13.19 -8.71
N ARG A 102 14.29 11.91 -8.29
CA ARG A 102 13.97 10.79 -9.21
C ARG A 102 12.49 10.73 -9.60
N VAL A 103 11.60 11.46 -8.93
CA VAL A 103 10.18 11.44 -9.24
C VAL A 103 9.78 12.69 -9.99
N THR A 104 9.37 12.53 -11.23
CA THR A 104 8.84 13.62 -12.07
C THR A 104 7.33 13.48 -12.22
N GLY A 105 6.62 14.60 -12.36
CA GLY A 105 5.16 14.59 -12.46
C GLY A 105 4.66 15.00 -13.85
N THR A 106 3.66 14.30 -14.37
CA THR A 106 3.03 14.58 -15.67
C THR A 106 1.52 14.40 -15.66
N THR A 107 0.85 15.00 -16.63
CA THR A 107 -0.56 14.71 -16.96
C THR A 107 -0.69 13.94 -18.29
N SER A 108 0.42 13.75 -19.03
CA SER A 108 0.44 13.07 -20.33
C SER A 108 0.86 11.61 -20.22
N TYR A 109 0.32 10.75 -21.06
CA TYR A 109 0.79 9.38 -21.26
C TYR A 109 2.04 9.29 -22.14
N GLU A 110 2.38 10.31 -22.91
CA GLU A 110 3.55 10.33 -23.80
C GLU A 110 4.86 10.12 -23.06
N GLU A 111 4.94 10.59 -21.79
CA GLU A 111 6.09 10.42 -20.91
C GLU A 111 6.38 8.96 -20.53
N PHE A 112 5.49 8.03 -20.91
CA PHE A 112 5.62 6.59 -20.65
C PHE A 112 6.21 5.80 -21.81
N ALA A 113 6.56 6.45 -22.92
CA ALA A 113 7.05 5.79 -24.13
C ALA A 113 8.41 5.08 -23.95
N ASP A 114 9.14 5.34 -22.87
CA ASP A 114 10.46 4.78 -22.56
C ASP A 114 10.53 4.09 -21.19
N VAL A 115 9.38 3.72 -20.59
CA VAL A 115 9.36 3.04 -19.30
C VAL A 115 9.35 1.51 -19.46
N ASP A 116 10.02 0.81 -18.55
CA ASP A 116 10.11 -0.65 -18.54
C ASP A 116 9.03 -1.30 -17.67
N LEU A 117 8.50 -0.56 -16.68
CA LEU A 117 7.49 -1.00 -15.73
C LEU A 117 6.51 0.13 -15.46
N VAL A 118 5.22 -0.12 -15.58
CA VAL A 118 4.17 0.79 -15.09
C VAL A 118 3.38 0.12 -13.99
N ILE A 119 3.01 0.88 -12.97
CA ILE A 119 2.07 0.45 -11.92
C ILE A 119 0.88 1.40 -11.90
N GLU A 120 -0.28 0.89 -12.27
CA GLU A 120 -1.55 1.59 -12.18
C GLU A 120 -2.06 1.51 -10.73
N ALA A 121 -2.40 2.66 -10.13
CA ALA A 121 -2.86 2.81 -8.76
C ALA A 121 -4.02 3.84 -8.66
N VAL A 122 -4.93 3.83 -9.65
CA VAL A 122 -6.13 4.67 -9.68
C VAL A 122 -7.29 4.01 -8.91
N PHE A 123 -8.46 4.67 -8.88
CA PHE A 123 -9.64 4.16 -8.17
C PHE A 123 -9.99 2.73 -8.53
N GLU A 124 -10.48 1.94 -7.53
CA GLU A 124 -10.79 0.52 -7.64
C GLU A 124 -12.11 0.28 -8.42
N ARG A 125 -12.15 0.76 -9.66
CA ARG A 125 -13.27 0.64 -10.59
C ARG A 125 -12.79 0.06 -11.92
N THR A 126 -13.49 -0.96 -12.40
CA THR A 126 -13.12 -1.68 -13.63
C THR A 126 -13.04 -0.76 -14.85
N ASP A 127 -14.01 0.15 -15.02
CA ASP A 127 -14.06 1.09 -16.14
C ASP A 127 -12.88 2.06 -16.11
N VAL A 128 -12.58 2.66 -14.96
CA VAL A 128 -11.47 3.60 -14.79
C VAL A 128 -10.11 2.91 -15.02
N LYS A 129 -9.90 1.74 -14.40
CA LYS A 129 -8.65 0.99 -14.58
C LYS A 129 -8.45 0.55 -16.03
N ARG A 130 -9.50 0.07 -16.69
CA ARG A 130 -9.42 -0.32 -18.11
C ARG A 130 -9.11 0.86 -19.04
N GLU A 131 -9.68 2.03 -18.78
CA GLU A 131 -9.36 3.25 -19.53
C GLU A 131 -7.88 3.60 -19.42
N VAL A 132 -7.33 3.59 -18.19
CA VAL A 132 -5.92 3.85 -17.93
C VAL A 132 -5.02 2.81 -18.60
N LEU A 133 -5.31 1.52 -18.39
CA LEU A 133 -4.52 0.43 -18.99
C LEU A 133 -4.56 0.48 -20.53
N THR A 134 -5.70 0.77 -21.14
CA THR A 134 -5.84 0.94 -22.59
C THR A 134 -5.06 2.15 -23.11
N SER A 135 -4.99 3.23 -22.34
CA SER A 135 -4.21 4.42 -22.71
C SER A 135 -2.72 4.15 -22.64
N LEU A 136 -2.27 3.42 -21.62
CA LEU A 136 -0.88 2.98 -21.48
C LEU A 136 -0.47 2.01 -22.57
N ASP A 137 -1.32 1.04 -22.92
CA ASP A 137 -1.08 0.02 -23.93
C ASP A 137 -0.70 0.60 -25.31
N LYS A 138 -1.18 1.83 -25.59
CA LYS A 138 -0.91 2.51 -26.87
C LYS A 138 0.46 3.17 -26.95
N VAL A 139 1.07 3.47 -25.81
CA VAL A 139 2.31 4.27 -25.75
C VAL A 139 3.49 3.48 -25.22
N LEU A 140 3.24 2.41 -24.46
CA LEU A 140 4.29 1.60 -23.85
C LEU A 140 5.12 0.83 -24.90
N PRO A 141 6.43 0.68 -24.70
CA PRO A 141 7.24 -0.22 -25.50
C PRO A 141 6.83 -1.68 -25.27
N SER A 142 6.94 -2.51 -26.30
CA SER A 142 6.45 -3.91 -26.32
C SER A 142 7.02 -4.81 -25.22
N HIS A 143 8.13 -4.42 -24.60
CA HIS A 143 8.77 -5.18 -23.52
C HIS A 143 8.32 -4.73 -22.13
N ALA A 144 7.57 -3.63 -22.03
CA ALA A 144 7.18 -3.05 -20.75
C ALA A 144 6.20 -3.96 -19.99
N VAL A 145 6.40 -4.05 -18.68
CA VAL A 145 5.46 -4.73 -17.78
C VAL A 145 4.38 -3.74 -17.36
N LEU A 146 3.13 -4.15 -17.50
CA LEU A 146 1.96 -3.38 -17.13
C LEU A 146 1.35 -3.93 -15.83
N GLY A 147 1.69 -3.31 -14.71
CA GLY A 147 1.23 -3.68 -13.37
C GLY A 147 -0.06 -2.95 -12.97
N SER A 148 -0.94 -3.62 -12.25
CA SER A 148 -2.05 -2.99 -11.53
C SER A 148 -1.93 -3.25 -10.03
N ASN A 149 -2.12 -2.20 -9.23
CA ASN A 149 -2.16 -2.29 -7.76
C ASN A 149 -3.58 -2.60 -7.26
N THR A 150 -4.43 -3.19 -8.10
CA THR A 150 -5.78 -3.59 -7.69
C THR A 150 -5.74 -4.53 -6.49
N SER A 151 -6.67 -4.37 -5.56
CA SER A 151 -6.82 -5.23 -4.39
C SER A 151 -7.87 -6.33 -4.58
N SER A 152 -8.73 -6.22 -5.60
CA SER A 152 -9.89 -7.10 -5.72
C SER A 152 -10.31 -7.45 -7.14
N LEU A 153 -9.97 -6.61 -8.13
CA LEU A 153 -10.41 -6.81 -9.51
C LEU A 153 -9.53 -7.83 -10.25
N PRO A 154 -10.14 -8.79 -10.99
CA PRO A 154 -9.40 -9.76 -11.78
C PRO A 154 -8.57 -9.09 -12.88
N ILE A 155 -7.27 -9.37 -12.92
CA ILE A 155 -6.37 -8.80 -13.93
C ILE A 155 -6.71 -9.30 -15.33
N SER A 156 -7.20 -10.53 -15.49
CA SER A 156 -7.71 -11.06 -16.75
C SER A 156 -8.85 -10.21 -17.32
N ARG A 157 -9.73 -9.68 -16.45
CA ARG A 157 -10.81 -8.76 -16.84
C ARG A 157 -10.25 -7.40 -17.25
N LEU A 158 -9.26 -6.90 -16.52
CA LEU A 158 -8.64 -5.60 -16.77
C LEU A 158 -7.79 -5.62 -18.06
N ALA A 159 -7.03 -6.67 -18.30
CA ALA A 159 -6.11 -6.83 -19.42
C ALA A 159 -6.79 -7.26 -20.73
N ARG A 160 -8.08 -7.62 -20.69
CA ARG A 160 -8.78 -8.13 -21.88
C ARG A 160 -8.71 -7.15 -23.06
N GLY A 161 -8.13 -7.61 -24.17
CA GLY A 161 -8.02 -6.85 -25.42
C GLY A 161 -6.83 -5.87 -25.47
N LEU A 162 -5.95 -5.89 -24.49
CA LEU A 162 -4.68 -5.15 -24.55
C LEU A 162 -3.67 -5.89 -25.43
N THR A 163 -2.79 -5.14 -26.08
CA THR A 163 -1.62 -5.69 -26.80
C THR A 163 -0.63 -6.32 -25.80
N HIS A 164 -0.47 -5.67 -24.62
CA HIS A 164 0.38 -6.13 -23.50
C HIS A 164 -0.32 -7.13 -22.56
N VAL A 165 -1.37 -7.82 -23.01
CA VAL A 165 -2.09 -8.78 -22.16
C VAL A 165 -1.17 -9.82 -21.51
N ARG A 166 -0.12 -10.24 -22.21
CA ARG A 166 0.86 -11.24 -21.74
C ARG A 166 1.89 -10.67 -20.76
N GLU A 167 2.10 -9.37 -20.75
CA GLU A 167 2.98 -8.61 -19.89
C GLU A 167 2.21 -7.90 -18.74
N THR A 168 0.89 -8.15 -18.63
CA THR A 168 0.04 -7.52 -17.61
C THR A 168 -0.06 -8.39 -16.37
N VAL A 169 0.23 -7.80 -15.19
CA VAL A 169 0.28 -8.49 -13.89
C VAL A 169 -0.37 -7.64 -12.79
N VAL A 170 -0.80 -8.28 -11.72
CA VAL A 170 -1.06 -7.61 -10.44
C VAL A 170 0.24 -7.44 -9.68
N ILE A 171 0.45 -6.24 -9.13
CA ILE A 171 1.53 -5.92 -8.18
C ILE A 171 0.85 -5.21 -7.00
N HIS A 172 0.31 -6.01 -6.07
CA HIS A 172 -0.51 -5.50 -4.98
C HIS A 172 0.34 -5.20 -3.75
N PHE A 173 0.56 -3.90 -3.50
CA PHE A 173 1.20 -3.38 -2.30
C PHE A 173 0.18 -3.15 -1.18
N PHE A 174 0.65 -3.26 0.06
CA PHE A 174 -0.15 -2.96 1.25
C PHE A 174 0.14 -1.56 1.77
N ASN A 175 -0.88 -0.88 2.27
CA ASN A 175 -0.78 0.49 2.78
C ASN A 175 -0.33 0.49 4.26
N PRO A 176 0.77 1.17 4.61
CA PRO A 176 1.64 1.96 3.74
C PRO A 176 2.84 1.15 3.17
N PRO A 177 3.12 1.22 1.87
CA PRO A 177 4.22 0.49 1.24
C PRO A 177 5.60 0.80 1.83
N ALA A 178 5.77 2.03 2.33
CA ALA A 178 7.00 2.47 3.00
C ALA A 178 7.39 1.64 4.23
N THR A 179 6.45 0.88 4.82
CA THR A 179 6.70 0.11 6.06
C THR A 179 6.23 -1.34 6.01
N LEU A 180 5.21 -1.66 5.19
CA LEU A 180 4.74 -3.03 5.00
C LEU A 180 5.49 -3.67 3.83
N PRO A 181 6.23 -4.76 4.07
CA PRO A 181 7.12 -5.32 3.05
C PRO A 181 6.43 -6.27 2.07
N LEU A 182 5.23 -6.76 2.38
CA LEU A 182 4.54 -7.76 1.55
C LEU A 182 4.09 -7.15 0.22
N VAL A 183 4.30 -7.89 -0.86
CA VAL A 183 3.73 -7.60 -2.18
C VAL A 183 3.16 -8.88 -2.76
N GLU A 184 1.87 -8.90 -3.08
CA GLU A 184 1.25 -10.02 -3.78
C GLU A 184 1.37 -9.82 -5.29
N VAL A 185 1.91 -10.82 -5.99
CA VAL A 185 2.09 -10.80 -7.45
C VAL A 185 1.24 -11.90 -8.07
N ALA A 186 0.36 -11.52 -8.98
CA ALA A 186 -0.53 -12.46 -9.68
C ALA A 186 -0.55 -12.18 -11.19
N GLY A 187 -0.53 -13.24 -11.98
CA GLY A 187 -0.85 -13.16 -13.41
C GLY A 187 -2.32 -13.47 -13.67
N GLY A 188 -2.83 -12.96 -14.78
CA GLY A 188 -4.09 -13.40 -15.38
C GLY A 188 -3.92 -14.67 -16.21
N VAL A 189 -5.00 -15.07 -16.89
CA VAL A 189 -5.04 -16.30 -17.71
C VAL A 189 -4.00 -16.26 -18.85
N ASP A 190 -3.76 -15.09 -19.43
CA ASP A 190 -2.86 -14.93 -20.58
C ASP A 190 -1.46 -14.43 -20.18
N THR A 191 -1.22 -14.12 -18.91
CA THR A 191 0.06 -13.58 -18.44
C THR A 191 1.17 -14.63 -18.56
N ARG A 192 2.32 -14.24 -19.14
CA ARG A 192 3.47 -15.12 -19.24
C ARG A 192 4.10 -15.39 -17.87
N GLU A 193 4.51 -16.63 -17.65
CA GLU A 193 5.14 -17.10 -16.41
C GLU A 193 6.48 -16.40 -16.10
N ASP A 194 7.27 -16.13 -17.13
CA ASP A 194 8.54 -15.43 -16.99
C ASP A 194 8.35 -13.97 -16.53
N VAL A 195 7.29 -13.30 -16.97
CA VAL A 195 6.96 -11.94 -16.50
C VAL A 195 6.65 -11.92 -15.01
N ILE A 196 5.88 -12.90 -14.51
CA ILE A 196 5.58 -13.00 -13.07
C ILE A 196 6.87 -13.24 -12.26
N SER A 197 7.73 -14.15 -12.73
CA SER A 197 8.99 -14.46 -12.10
C SER A 197 9.93 -13.26 -12.08
N ASP A 198 10.04 -12.56 -13.20
CA ASP A 198 10.86 -11.36 -13.35
C ASP A 198 10.43 -10.22 -12.42
N VAL A 199 9.11 -10.03 -12.25
CA VAL A 199 8.56 -9.03 -11.31
C VAL A 199 8.89 -9.42 -9.86
N ILE A 200 8.75 -10.69 -9.50
CA ILE A 200 9.11 -11.20 -8.18
C ILE A 200 10.60 -10.95 -7.90
N ASP A 201 11.48 -11.33 -8.83
CA ASP A 201 12.94 -11.15 -8.70
C ASP A 201 13.30 -9.66 -8.56
N LEU A 202 12.67 -8.79 -9.34
CA LEU A 202 12.83 -7.35 -9.23
C LEU A 202 12.48 -6.85 -7.82
N LEU A 203 11.31 -7.24 -7.32
CA LEU A 203 10.83 -6.80 -6.01
C LEU A 203 11.65 -7.39 -4.86
N GLN A 204 12.17 -8.63 -4.98
CA GLN A 204 13.10 -9.21 -3.99
C GLN A 204 14.40 -8.42 -3.88
N GLY A 205 14.85 -7.78 -4.95
CA GLY A 205 16.00 -6.88 -4.95
C GLY A 205 15.74 -5.52 -4.29
N MET A 206 14.51 -5.20 -3.96
CA MET A 206 14.09 -3.91 -3.39
C MET A 206 13.83 -4.00 -1.89
N ARG A 207 13.77 -2.83 -1.26
CA ARG A 207 13.40 -2.69 0.15
C ARG A 207 12.54 -1.45 0.37
N ASN A 208 11.75 -1.48 1.42
CA ASN A 208 11.12 -0.28 1.96
C ASN A 208 12.00 0.37 3.04
N HIS A 209 11.48 1.35 3.75
CA HIS A 209 12.22 2.07 4.79
C HIS A 209 12.71 1.17 5.94
N ARG A 210 12.07 0.03 6.15
CA ARG A 210 12.32 -0.85 7.31
C ARG A 210 12.92 -2.20 6.91
N TYR A 211 12.37 -2.82 5.85
CA TYR A 211 12.60 -4.23 5.52
C TYR A 211 12.88 -4.42 4.02
N PRO A 212 13.61 -5.47 3.63
CA PRO A 212 13.53 -5.99 2.27
C PRO A 212 12.07 -6.28 1.91
N LEU A 213 11.69 -6.07 0.65
CA LEU A 213 10.36 -6.47 0.19
C LEU A 213 10.22 -7.99 0.21
N VAL A 214 9.00 -8.46 0.44
CA VAL A 214 8.64 -9.88 0.48
C VAL A 214 7.56 -10.11 -0.59
N PRO A 215 7.93 -10.21 -1.87
CA PRO A 215 6.98 -10.56 -2.90
C PRO A 215 6.60 -12.03 -2.77
N ILE A 216 5.31 -12.31 -2.84
CA ILE A 216 4.77 -13.67 -2.90
C ILE A 216 3.97 -13.84 -4.18
N ARG A 217 4.14 -15.01 -4.81
CA ARG A 217 3.31 -15.40 -5.93
C ARG A 217 1.95 -15.89 -5.44
N VAL A 218 0.89 -15.34 -5.98
CA VAL A 218 -0.48 -15.78 -5.71
C VAL A 218 -1.21 -16.04 -7.03
N LYS A 219 -2.29 -16.81 -6.98
CA LYS A 219 -3.17 -16.97 -8.14
C LYS A 219 -4.14 -15.80 -8.22
N GLU A 220 -4.56 -15.48 -9.44
CA GLU A 220 -5.66 -14.54 -9.63
C GLU A 220 -6.89 -15.03 -8.86
N SER A 221 -7.31 -14.21 -7.90
CA SER A 221 -8.48 -14.47 -7.06
C SER A 221 -8.95 -13.17 -6.45
N PRO A 222 -10.25 -12.94 -6.29
CA PRO A 222 -10.74 -11.76 -5.60
C PRO A 222 -10.11 -11.60 -4.23
N ALA A 223 -9.58 -10.39 -3.94
CA ALA A 223 -8.91 -10.01 -2.69
C ALA A 223 -7.63 -10.81 -2.34
N PHE A 224 -7.11 -11.61 -3.24
CA PHE A 224 -5.89 -12.42 -3.12
C PHE A 224 -5.80 -13.21 -1.81
N VAL A 225 -4.69 -13.17 -1.08
CA VAL A 225 -4.50 -13.98 0.14
C VAL A 225 -4.86 -13.19 1.40
N VAL A 226 -4.22 -12.04 1.61
CA VAL A 226 -4.35 -11.31 2.89
C VAL A 226 -5.78 -10.85 3.12
N ASN A 227 -6.35 -10.10 2.18
CA ASN A 227 -7.69 -9.54 2.34
C ASN A 227 -8.76 -10.64 2.38
N ARG A 228 -8.57 -11.73 1.62
CA ARG A 228 -9.49 -12.87 1.63
C ARG A 228 -9.55 -13.59 2.98
N ILE A 229 -8.42 -13.65 3.70
CA ILE A 229 -8.35 -14.28 5.03
C ILE A 229 -8.73 -13.28 6.11
N LEU A 230 -8.24 -12.04 6.01
CA LEU A 230 -8.46 -11.00 7.01
C LEU A 230 -9.93 -10.58 7.09
N LEU A 231 -10.60 -10.42 5.94
CA LEU A 231 -11.98 -9.94 5.93
C LEU A 231 -12.93 -10.81 6.76
N PRO A 232 -12.97 -12.15 6.62
CA PRO A 232 -13.79 -12.99 7.48
C PRO A 232 -13.50 -12.83 8.98
N VAL A 233 -12.27 -12.53 9.37
CA VAL A 233 -11.94 -12.21 10.78
C VAL A 233 -12.64 -10.93 11.23
N LEU A 234 -12.61 -9.88 10.40
CA LEU A 234 -13.25 -8.60 10.72
C LEU A 234 -14.78 -8.71 10.71
N THR A 235 -15.35 -9.40 9.72
CA THR A 235 -16.81 -9.55 9.62
C THR A 235 -17.36 -10.50 10.68
N GLU A 236 -16.64 -11.55 11.06
CA GLU A 236 -17.04 -12.46 12.15
C GLU A 236 -17.03 -11.71 13.50
N ALA A 237 -16.05 -10.85 13.75
CA ALA A 237 -16.07 -9.98 14.92
C ALA A 237 -17.32 -9.08 14.94
N CYS A 238 -17.72 -8.53 13.79
CA CYS A 238 -18.96 -7.76 13.67
C CYS A 238 -20.21 -8.61 13.96
N PHE A 239 -20.28 -9.85 13.46
CA PHE A 239 -21.40 -10.75 13.76
C PHE A 239 -21.45 -11.13 15.24
N ALA A 240 -20.31 -11.40 15.86
CA ALA A 240 -20.23 -11.64 17.30
C ALA A 240 -20.74 -10.44 18.13
N LEU A 241 -20.40 -9.22 17.71
CA LEU A 241 -20.89 -7.99 18.32
C LEU A 241 -22.41 -7.82 18.12
N GLU A 242 -22.94 -8.06 16.92
CA GLU A 242 -24.39 -8.00 16.62
C GLU A 242 -25.20 -9.02 17.44
N GLN A 243 -24.62 -10.18 17.71
CA GLN A 243 -25.22 -11.23 18.54
C GLN A 243 -25.12 -10.93 20.04
N GLY A 244 -24.44 -9.87 20.44
CA GLY A 244 -24.28 -9.51 21.86
C GLY A 244 -23.33 -10.44 22.63
N LEU A 245 -22.42 -11.14 21.92
CA LEU A 245 -21.48 -12.08 22.56
C LEU A 245 -20.58 -11.34 23.56
N ALA A 246 -20.06 -10.17 23.17
CA ALA A 246 -19.27 -9.28 24.02
C ALA A 246 -19.27 -7.85 23.47
N SER A 247 -18.74 -6.89 24.22
CA SER A 247 -18.51 -5.52 23.72
C SER A 247 -17.39 -5.49 22.67
N SER A 248 -17.37 -4.45 21.82
CA SER A 248 -16.28 -4.25 20.83
C SER A 248 -14.90 -4.25 21.52
N ARG A 249 -14.81 -3.60 22.69
CA ARG A 249 -13.58 -3.54 23.48
C ARG A 249 -13.13 -4.91 23.99
N ASP A 250 -14.07 -5.73 24.48
CA ASP A 250 -13.74 -7.05 24.99
C ASP A 250 -13.39 -8.04 23.88
N ILE A 251 -14.03 -7.94 22.70
CA ILE A 251 -13.67 -8.72 21.53
C ILE A 251 -12.24 -8.36 21.07
N ASP A 252 -11.92 -7.07 20.97
CA ASP A 252 -10.57 -6.63 20.61
C ASP A 252 -9.53 -7.10 21.63
N LEU A 253 -9.84 -6.99 22.93
CA LEU A 253 -8.97 -7.47 24.01
C LEU A 253 -8.77 -8.99 23.94
N ALA A 254 -9.83 -9.74 23.74
CA ALA A 254 -9.75 -11.20 23.60
C ALA A 254 -8.88 -11.63 22.41
N MET A 255 -9.03 -10.98 21.26
CA MET A 255 -8.21 -11.27 20.07
C MET A 255 -6.75 -10.89 20.23
N LYS A 256 -6.46 -9.77 20.93
CA LYS A 256 -5.08 -9.38 21.24
C LYS A 256 -4.44 -10.33 22.26
N SER A 257 -5.14 -10.60 23.37
CA SER A 257 -4.56 -11.32 24.51
C SER A 257 -4.67 -12.83 24.41
N GLY A 258 -5.73 -13.35 23.73
CA GLY A 258 -6.00 -14.76 23.60
C GLY A 258 -5.50 -15.36 22.28
N ALA A 259 -5.61 -14.61 21.17
CA ALA A 259 -5.17 -15.05 19.85
C ALA A 259 -3.81 -14.45 19.42
N GLY A 260 -3.23 -13.55 20.19
CA GLY A 260 -1.94 -12.93 19.91
C GLY A 260 -1.93 -11.96 18.73
N LEU A 261 -3.08 -11.40 18.34
CA LEU A 261 -3.12 -10.40 17.29
C LEU A 261 -2.48 -9.10 17.78
N PRO A 262 -1.70 -8.40 16.93
CA PRO A 262 -1.07 -7.13 17.31
C PRO A 262 -2.09 -6.00 17.53
N MET A 263 -3.28 -6.14 16.94
CA MET A 263 -4.38 -5.18 16.99
C MET A 263 -5.70 -5.95 16.98
N GLY A 264 -6.70 -5.46 17.71
CA GLY A 264 -8.02 -6.05 17.70
C GLY A 264 -8.75 -5.83 16.37
N PRO A 265 -9.74 -6.68 16.02
CA PRO A 265 -10.43 -6.61 14.74
C PRO A 265 -11.14 -5.26 14.50
N PHE A 266 -11.74 -4.64 15.52
CA PHE A 266 -12.40 -3.34 15.36
C PHE A 266 -11.41 -2.17 15.28
N GLU A 267 -10.32 -2.22 16.08
CA GLU A 267 -9.22 -1.26 15.97
C GLU A 267 -8.61 -1.30 14.56
N LEU A 268 -8.47 -2.50 13.98
CA LEU A 268 -7.93 -2.72 12.64
C LEU A 268 -8.91 -2.25 11.56
N ALA A 269 -10.20 -2.58 11.68
CA ALA A 269 -11.22 -2.12 10.74
C ALA A 269 -11.31 -0.59 10.69
N ASP A 270 -11.27 0.08 11.86
CA ASP A 270 -11.26 1.54 11.95
C ASP A 270 -9.97 2.17 11.38
N MET A 271 -8.84 1.46 11.45
CA MET A 271 -7.58 1.88 10.84
C MET A 271 -7.59 1.76 9.32
N ILE A 272 -8.12 0.65 8.79
CA ILE A 272 -8.25 0.41 7.35
C ILE A 272 -9.26 1.39 6.74
N GLY A 273 -10.35 1.64 7.44
CA GLY A 273 -11.53 2.36 6.99
C GLY A 273 -12.71 1.42 6.77
N LEU A 274 -13.83 1.73 7.41
CA LEU A 274 -15.02 0.87 7.36
C LEU A 274 -15.66 0.82 5.98
N ASP A 275 -15.58 1.89 5.20
CA ASP A 275 -15.99 1.91 3.79
C ASP A 275 -15.15 0.96 2.93
N VAL A 276 -13.84 0.93 3.11
CA VAL A 276 -12.94 -0.01 2.41
C VAL A 276 -13.25 -1.46 2.83
N THR A 277 -13.44 -1.69 4.13
CA THR A 277 -13.81 -3.01 4.66
C THR A 277 -15.14 -3.50 4.08
N LEU A 278 -16.13 -2.61 3.97
CA LEU A 278 -17.43 -2.91 3.37
C LEU A 278 -17.30 -3.23 1.88
N GLU A 279 -16.58 -2.42 1.12
CA GLU A 279 -16.35 -2.60 -0.32
C GLU A 279 -15.69 -3.95 -0.64
N VAL A 280 -14.68 -4.35 0.16
CA VAL A 280 -14.03 -5.67 0.01
C VAL A 280 -15.01 -6.80 0.33
N ALA A 281 -15.84 -6.67 1.38
CA ALA A 281 -16.87 -7.67 1.73
C ALA A 281 -17.87 -7.85 0.59
N GLU A 282 -18.40 -6.76 0.05
CA GLU A 282 -19.35 -6.77 -1.06
C GLU A 282 -18.74 -7.38 -2.33
N THR A 283 -17.49 -7.03 -2.63
CA THR A 283 -16.75 -7.60 -3.76
C THR A 283 -16.58 -9.11 -3.60
N LEU A 284 -16.13 -9.58 -2.43
CA LEU A 284 -15.99 -11.02 -2.17
C LEU A 284 -17.30 -11.77 -2.23
N GLN A 285 -18.38 -11.21 -1.65
CA GLN A 285 -19.70 -11.80 -1.74
C GLN A 285 -20.19 -11.91 -3.19
N LYS A 286 -20.00 -10.86 -3.98
CA LYS A 286 -20.40 -10.82 -5.39
C LYS A 286 -19.61 -11.83 -6.24
N GLU A 287 -18.31 -11.87 -6.07
CA GLU A 287 -17.43 -12.69 -6.93
C GLU A 287 -17.47 -14.18 -6.55
N PHE A 288 -17.62 -14.53 -5.27
CA PHE A 288 -17.70 -15.92 -4.83
C PHE A 288 -19.13 -16.46 -4.70
N GLY A 289 -20.13 -15.59 -4.52
CA GLY A 289 -21.51 -16.00 -4.24
C GLY A 289 -21.69 -16.74 -2.90
N ASP A 290 -20.69 -16.73 -2.02
CA ASP A 290 -20.69 -17.45 -0.76
C ASP A 290 -21.19 -16.54 0.38
N PRO A 291 -22.26 -16.94 1.11
CA PRO A 291 -22.83 -16.14 2.19
C PRO A 291 -21.87 -15.84 3.35
N LYS A 292 -20.74 -16.55 3.48
CA LYS A 292 -19.72 -16.26 4.49
C LYS A 292 -19.08 -14.87 4.31
N TYR A 293 -19.15 -14.30 3.11
CA TYR A 293 -18.65 -12.96 2.82
C TYR A 293 -19.71 -11.86 2.92
N ARG A 294 -20.94 -12.19 3.36
CA ARG A 294 -21.99 -11.20 3.49
C ARG A 294 -21.55 -10.06 4.43
N PRO A 295 -21.72 -8.79 4.03
CA PRO A 295 -21.41 -7.68 4.90
C PRO A 295 -22.31 -7.65 6.13
N PRO A 296 -21.76 -7.49 7.35
CA PRO A 296 -22.53 -7.32 8.58
C PRO A 296 -23.39 -6.04 8.52
N VAL A 297 -24.58 -6.08 9.13
CA VAL A 297 -25.50 -4.92 9.13
C VAL A 297 -24.90 -3.73 9.89
N ILE A 298 -24.20 -4.00 11.00
CA ILE A 298 -23.54 -2.96 11.79
C ILE A 298 -22.49 -2.21 10.97
N LEU A 299 -21.71 -2.91 10.13
CA LEU A 299 -20.71 -2.30 9.26
C LEU A 299 -21.37 -1.36 8.25
N LYS A 300 -22.46 -1.80 7.59
CA LYS A 300 -23.23 -0.97 6.65
C LYS A 300 -23.76 0.29 7.34
N ARG A 301 -24.37 0.14 8.51
CA ARG A 301 -24.94 1.27 9.28
C ARG A 301 -23.89 2.30 9.67
N LEU A 302 -22.69 1.86 10.07
CA LEU A 302 -21.61 2.79 10.40
C LEU A 302 -21.15 3.56 9.15
N VAL A 303 -21.00 2.87 8.01
CA VAL A 303 -20.62 3.50 6.74
C VAL A 303 -21.70 4.48 6.27
N ASP A 304 -22.97 4.09 6.30
CA ASP A 304 -24.10 4.95 5.94
C ASP A 304 -24.18 6.22 6.83
N ALA A 305 -23.78 6.10 8.10
CA ALA A 305 -23.70 7.22 9.05
C ALA A 305 -22.45 8.10 8.85
N GLY A 306 -21.56 7.76 7.93
CA GLY A 306 -20.28 8.46 7.72
C GLY A 306 -19.23 8.20 8.79
N HIS A 307 -19.43 7.19 9.64
CA HIS A 307 -18.47 6.76 10.65
C HIS A 307 -17.48 5.77 10.02
N LEU A 308 -16.43 6.31 9.37
CA LEU A 308 -15.52 5.53 8.54
C LEU A 308 -14.24 5.11 9.27
N GLY A 309 -14.20 5.23 10.60
CA GLY A 309 -13.02 4.91 11.41
C GLY A 309 -12.15 6.12 11.68
N ARG A 310 -10.84 5.90 11.85
CA ARG A 310 -9.87 6.95 12.23
C ARG A 310 -9.87 8.15 11.31
N LYS A 311 -10.07 7.95 10.00
CA LYS A 311 -10.05 9.04 9.00
C LYS A 311 -11.19 10.06 9.17
N THR A 312 -12.27 9.69 9.85
CA THR A 312 -13.41 10.57 10.16
C THR A 312 -13.54 10.87 11.66
N GLY A 313 -12.55 10.43 12.48
CA GLY A 313 -12.57 10.59 13.93
C GLY A 313 -13.56 9.66 14.65
N ARG A 314 -14.30 8.84 13.93
CA ARG A 314 -15.30 7.92 14.48
C ARG A 314 -15.50 6.69 13.59
N GLY A 315 -15.59 5.52 14.24
CA GLY A 315 -15.93 4.23 13.66
C GLY A 315 -16.59 3.36 14.70
N PHE A 316 -16.03 2.16 14.97
CA PHE A 316 -16.39 1.38 16.17
C PHE A 316 -15.97 2.08 17.46
N TYR A 317 -14.93 2.91 17.36
CA TYR A 317 -14.43 3.77 18.44
C TYR A 317 -14.51 5.25 18.04
N GLU A 318 -14.37 6.12 19.07
CA GLU A 318 -14.16 7.56 18.89
C GLU A 318 -12.67 7.88 19.01
N TYR A 319 -12.18 8.72 18.12
CA TYR A 319 -10.79 9.14 18.03
C TYR A 319 -10.70 10.65 18.21
N ALA A 320 -9.81 11.09 19.10
CA ALA A 320 -9.56 12.51 19.37
C ALA A 320 -8.68 13.13 18.29
#